data_3521c4d71829ce746caed2bc6141e93e
#
_entry.id   3521c4d71829ce746caed2bc6141e93e
#
_cell.length_a   1.000
_cell.length_b   1.000
_cell.length_c   1.000
_cell.angle_alpha   90.00
_cell.angle_beta   90.00
_cell.angle_gamma   90.00
#
_symmetry.space_group_name_H-M   'P 1'
#
loop_
_entity.id
_entity.type
_entity.pdbx_description
1 polymer ?
#
loop_
_entity_poly.entity_id
_entity_poly.type
_entity_poly.pdbx_seq_one_letter_code
_entity_poly.pdbx_strand_id
1 'polypeptide(L)' 'MYDYKCEYCEGTVRSKRVKREAFKHKNGFVILEDVDVGVCDICGSRYYGAEILHTVHDVATGAKPFERTEAIPVAHI' A
#
# COMPACT_ATOMS: atom_id res chain seq x y z
N MET A 1 2.72 4.88 15.00
CA MET A 1 2.11 5.39 13.78
C MET A 1 0.74 4.80 13.56
N TYR A 2 0.64 3.48 13.50
CA TYR A 2 -0.66 2.84 13.53
C TYR A 2 -1.10 2.67 14.98
N ASP A 3 -1.62 1.54 15.38
CA ASP A 3 -2.08 1.27 16.75
C ASP A 3 -3.31 2.09 17.16
N TYR A 4 -4.26 2.19 16.23
CA TYR A 4 -5.55 2.81 16.50
C TYR A 4 -6.67 1.83 16.17
N LYS A 5 -7.88 2.14 16.63
CA LYS A 5 -9.02 1.28 16.43
C LYS A 5 -9.42 1.20 14.97
N CYS A 6 -9.74 -0.02 14.51
CA CYS A 6 -10.24 -0.23 13.16
C CYS A 6 -11.59 0.46 12.97
N GLU A 7 -11.82 1.03 11.78
CA GLU A 7 -13.09 1.70 11.46
C GLU A 7 -14.22 0.71 11.15
N TYR A 8 -13.86 -0.53 10.81
CA TYR A 8 -14.84 -1.51 10.32
C TYR A 8 -15.16 -2.60 11.32
N CYS A 9 -14.40 -2.74 12.38
CA CYS A 9 -14.63 -3.78 13.38
C CYS A 9 -14.06 -3.34 14.73
N GLU A 10 -14.05 -4.25 15.71
CA GLU A 10 -13.53 -3.96 17.05
C GLU A 10 -12.04 -4.19 17.18
N GLY A 11 -11.36 -4.50 16.09
CA GLY A 11 -9.93 -4.77 16.11
C GLY A 11 -9.08 -3.52 16.20
N THR A 12 -7.78 -3.74 16.29
CA THR A 12 -6.77 -2.68 16.34
C THR A 12 -5.90 -2.76 15.09
N VAL A 13 -5.66 -1.60 14.49
CA VAL A 13 -4.78 -1.49 13.33
C VAL A 13 -3.34 -1.50 13.84
N ARG A 14 -2.57 -2.47 13.37
CA ARG A 14 -1.18 -2.64 13.79
C ARG A 14 -0.24 -2.50 12.63
N SER A 15 0.96 -2.01 12.92
CA SER A 15 2.00 -1.89 11.91
C SER A 15 2.48 -3.27 11.47
N LYS A 16 2.62 -3.46 10.16
CA LYS A 16 3.15 -4.68 9.59
C LYS A 16 4.10 -4.34 8.46
N ARG A 17 5.32 -4.87 8.53
CA ARG A 17 6.30 -4.71 7.45
C ARG A 17 5.97 -5.71 6.35
N VAL A 18 5.77 -5.24 5.15
CA VAL A 18 5.51 -6.09 3.99
C VAL A 18 6.62 -5.92 2.98
N LYS A 19 6.96 -7.00 2.26
CA LYS A 19 8.03 -6.97 1.26
C LYS A 19 7.59 -6.23 0.01
N ARG A 20 6.34 -6.39 -0.38
CA ARG A 20 5.80 -5.75 -1.57
C ARG A 20 4.33 -5.44 -1.35
N GLU A 21 3.94 -4.24 -1.75
CA GLU A 21 2.54 -3.83 -1.72
C GLU A 21 2.24 -3.08 -3.01
N ALA A 22 1.17 -3.49 -3.70
CA ALA A 22 0.76 -2.88 -4.95
C ALA A 22 -0.33 -1.84 -4.69
N PHE A 23 -0.18 -0.69 -5.31
CA PHE A 23 -1.14 0.42 -5.18
C PHE A 23 -1.64 0.80 -6.56
N LYS A 24 -2.93 0.88 -6.71
CA LYS A 24 -3.52 1.36 -7.95
C LYS A 24 -3.50 2.88 -7.97
N HIS A 25 -3.06 3.45 -9.08
CA HIS A 25 -3.06 4.90 -9.27
C HIS A 25 -3.52 5.20 -10.70
N LYS A 26 -4.72 5.76 -10.82
CA LYS A 26 -5.32 6.08 -12.13
C LYS A 26 -5.29 4.86 -13.06
N ASN A 27 -4.43 4.91 -14.08
CA ASN A 27 -4.38 3.86 -15.12
C ASN A 27 -3.31 2.82 -14.87
N GLY A 28 -2.62 2.86 -13.75
CA GLY A 28 -1.50 1.95 -13.53
C GLY A 28 -1.38 1.51 -12.09
N PHE A 29 -0.26 0.90 -11.81
CA PHE A 29 0.07 0.43 -10.48
C PHE A 29 1.46 0.89 -10.09
N VAL A 30 1.64 1.14 -8.80
CA VAL A 30 2.95 1.37 -8.20
C VAL A 30 3.17 0.29 -7.17
N ILE A 31 4.33 -0.36 -7.21
CA ILE A 31 4.69 -1.36 -6.22
C ILE A 31 5.74 -0.75 -5.31
N LEU A 32 5.46 -0.72 -4.01
CA LEU A 32 6.44 -0.32 -3.01
C LEU A 32 6.98 -1.57 -2.32
N GLU A 33 8.28 -1.57 -2.08
CA GLU A 33 8.95 -2.68 -1.41
C GLU A 33 9.41 -2.27 -0.04
N ASP A 34 9.38 -3.22 0.90
CA ASP A 34 9.84 -3.03 2.28
C ASP A 34 9.20 -1.83 2.96
N VAL A 35 7.88 -1.83 3.02
CA VAL A 35 7.11 -0.73 3.62
C VAL A 35 6.31 -1.22 4.82
N ASP A 36 6.06 -0.30 5.75
CA ASP A 36 5.18 -0.56 6.89
C ASP A 36 3.76 -0.11 6.56
N VAL A 37 2.83 -1.03 6.65
CA VAL A 37 1.41 -0.74 6.45
C VAL A 37 0.64 -1.06 7.73
N GLY A 38 -0.54 -0.49 7.88
CA GLY A 38 -1.42 -0.82 8.98
C GLY A 38 -2.33 -1.96 8.58
N VAL A 39 -2.48 -2.96 9.45
CA VAL A 39 -3.37 -4.09 9.21
C VAL A 39 -4.19 -4.33 10.47
N CYS A 40 -5.50 -4.41 10.33
CA CYS A 40 -6.36 -4.74 11.45
C CYS A 40 -6.11 -6.18 11.88
N ASP A 41 -5.97 -6.39 13.20
CA ASP A 41 -5.66 -7.69 13.75
C ASP A 41 -6.85 -8.66 13.76
N ILE A 42 -8.03 -8.19 13.42
CA ILE A 42 -9.23 -9.04 13.36
C ILE A 42 -9.73 -9.20 11.93
N CYS A 43 -10.09 -8.11 11.26
CA CYS A 43 -10.71 -8.19 9.93
C CYS A 43 -9.71 -8.11 8.77
N GLY A 44 -8.45 -7.77 9.04
CA GLY A 44 -7.43 -7.70 8.02
C GLY A 44 -7.48 -6.47 7.13
N SER A 45 -8.32 -5.50 7.42
CA SER A 45 -8.37 -4.25 6.65
C SER A 45 -7.03 -3.56 6.68
N ARG A 46 -6.63 -3.02 5.53
CA ARG A 46 -5.32 -2.37 5.39
C ARG A 46 -5.47 -0.87 5.43
N TYR A 47 -4.50 -0.21 6.06
CA TYR A 47 -4.45 1.24 6.18
C TYR A 47 -3.07 1.72 5.77
N TYR A 48 -3.03 2.87 5.12
CA TYR A 48 -1.78 3.42 4.59
C TYR A 48 -1.60 4.84 5.10
N GLY A 49 -0.43 5.11 5.65
CA GLY A 49 -0.09 6.44 6.12
C GLY A 49 0.04 7.42 4.95
N ALA A 50 -0.06 8.71 5.26
CA ALA A 50 0.01 9.76 4.25
C ALA A 50 1.33 9.71 3.46
N GLU A 51 2.44 9.37 4.11
CA GLU A 51 3.74 9.26 3.45
C GLU A 51 3.73 8.20 2.34
N ILE A 52 3.09 7.06 2.60
CA ILE A 52 2.98 5.99 1.62
C ILE A 52 2.17 6.47 0.42
N LEU A 53 1.02 7.09 0.67
CA LEU A 53 0.16 7.57 -0.39
C LEU A 53 0.81 8.68 -1.21
N HIS A 54 1.57 9.56 -0.57
CA HIS A 54 2.36 10.59 -1.25
C HIS A 54 3.43 9.96 -2.15
N THR A 55 4.13 8.95 -1.63
CA THR A 55 5.17 8.26 -2.41
C THR A 55 4.57 7.59 -3.63
N VAL A 56 3.44 6.93 -3.48
CA VAL A 56 2.73 6.30 -4.61
C VAL A 56 2.41 7.34 -5.68
N HIS A 57 1.86 8.47 -5.26
CA HIS A 57 1.52 9.56 -6.18
C HIS A 57 2.77 10.10 -6.89
N ASP A 58 3.84 10.35 -6.14
CA ASP A 58 5.06 10.92 -6.69
C ASP A 58 5.72 9.98 -7.71
N VAL A 59 5.76 8.69 -7.42
CA VAL A 59 6.30 7.70 -8.36
C VAL A 59 5.41 7.60 -9.59
N ALA A 60 4.11 7.56 -9.40
CA ALA A 60 3.16 7.42 -10.50
C ALA A 60 3.18 8.62 -11.45
N THR A 61 3.45 9.82 -10.93
CA THR A 61 3.47 11.05 -11.73
C THR A 61 4.85 11.43 -12.25
N GLY A 62 5.88 10.67 -11.88
CA GLY A 62 7.25 10.94 -12.30
C GLY A 62 7.99 11.96 -11.44
N ALA A 63 7.39 12.44 -10.35
CA ALA A 63 8.04 13.38 -9.44
C ALA A 63 9.17 12.71 -8.63
N LYS A 64 9.11 11.39 -8.49
CA LYS A 64 10.11 10.61 -7.78
C LYS A 64 10.55 9.42 -8.66
N PRO A 65 11.85 9.10 -8.72
CA PRO A 65 12.30 7.98 -9.54
C PRO A 65 11.89 6.64 -8.94
N PHE A 66 11.82 5.64 -9.80
CA PHE A 66 11.60 4.26 -9.38
C PHE A 66 12.81 3.42 -9.80
N GLU A 67 13.00 2.28 -9.14
CA GLU A 67 14.17 1.43 -9.40
C GLU A 67 14.02 0.63 -10.69
N ARG A 68 12.82 0.11 -10.95
CA ARG A 68 12.56 -0.72 -12.12
C ARG A 68 11.07 -0.80 -12.38
N THR A 69 10.71 -1.30 -13.55
CA THR A 69 9.33 -1.64 -13.86
C THR A 69 9.20 -3.15 -13.98
N GLU A 70 8.01 -3.66 -13.74
CA GLU A 70 7.71 -5.08 -13.86
C GLU A 70 6.46 -5.26 -14.70
N ALA A 71 6.49 -6.25 -15.59
CA ALA A 71 5.32 -6.63 -16.36
C ALA A 71 4.43 -7.50 -15.49
N ILE A 72 3.14 -7.20 -15.49
CA ILE A 72 2.17 -7.91 -14.68
C ILE A 72 1.20 -8.62 -15.61
N PRO A 73 1.09 -9.97 -15.54
CA PRO A 73 0.13 -10.70 -16.35
C PRO A 73 -1.31 -10.29 -16.02
N VAL A 74 -2.11 -10.13 -17.04
CA VAL A 74 -3.54 -9.85 -16.88
C VAL A 74 -4.28 -10.93 -17.66
N ALA A 75 -5.20 -11.62 -16.99
CA ALA A 75 -5.97 -12.67 -17.59
C ALA A 75 -7.46 -12.34 -17.54
N HIS A 76 -8.17 -12.80 -18.55
CA HIS A 76 -9.62 -12.68 -18.63
C HIS A 76 -10.21 -14.07 -18.56
N ILE A 77 -11.03 -14.32 -17.56
CA ILE A 77 -11.62 -15.64 -17.33
C ILE A 77 -12.89 -15.84 -18.18
#